data_c06bb778e02a187321afec7bf01b9d42
#
_entry.id   c06bb778e02a187321afec7bf01b9d42
#
_cell.length_a   1.000
_cell.length_b   1.000
_cell.length_c   1.000
_cell.angle_alpha   90.00
_cell.angle_beta   90.00
_cell.angle_gamma   90.00
#
_symmetry.space_group_name_H-M   'P 1'
#
loop_
_entity.id
_entity.type
_entity.pdbx_description
1 polymer ?
#
loop_
_entity_poly.entity_id
_entity_poly.type
_entity_poly.pdbx_seq_one_letter_code
_entity_poly.pdbx_strand_id
1 'polypeptide(L)'
;AVGLRDLENKQVEVARRDTQEKKSYSLDGLADNIVALLDDIQKNLFEKAMKMRNDSIKKVDSYDEFKKRLESEGGFFSAHWDGTKETEEQIKTDTKATIRCIPLDAVEEAGTCMVTGKPSKRRVLIAKAY
;
A
#
# COMPACT_ATOMS: atom_id res chain seq x y z
N ALA A 1 -5.18 -27.05 15.54
CA ALA A 1 -6.11 -28.09 15.98
C ALA A 1 -5.33 -29.17 16.69
N VAL A 2 -5.96 -29.92 17.56
CA VAL A 2 -5.34 -31.06 18.28
C VAL A 2 -6.36 -32.20 18.30
N GLY A 3 -6.02 -33.29 17.67
CA GLY A 3 -6.80 -34.55 17.71
C GLY A 3 -6.07 -35.64 18.50
N LEU A 4 -6.72 -36.80 18.72
CA LEU A 4 -6.11 -37.93 19.44
C LEU A 4 -4.82 -38.39 18.77
N ARG A 5 -4.81 -38.46 17.44
CA ARG A 5 -3.63 -38.84 16.63
C ARG A 5 -2.46 -37.85 16.79
N ASP A 6 -2.78 -36.57 16.97
CA ASP A 6 -1.75 -35.53 17.19
C ASP A 6 -1.11 -35.69 18.57
N LEU A 7 -1.92 -36.00 19.59
CA LEU A 7 -1.43 -36.26 20.94
C LEU A 7 -0.52 -37.50 20.99
N GLU A 8 -0.91 -38.59 20.32
CA GLU A 8 -0.09 -39.77 20.21
C GLU A 8 1.29 -39.50 19.59
N ASN A 9 1.31 -38.62 18.58
CA ASN A 9 2.52 -38.21 17.87
C ASN A 9 3.24 -36.99 18.52
N LYS A 10 2.77 -36.52 19.69
CA LYS A 10 3.30 -35.32 20.39
C LYS A 10 3.42 -34.11 19.49
N GLN A 11 2.40 -33.81 18.69
CA GLN A 11 2.36 -32.70 17.76
C GLN A 11 1.01 -32.00 17.76
N VAL A 12 0.97 -30.83 17.12
CA VAL A 12 -0.26 -30.05 16.87
C VAL A 12 -0.30 -29.60 15.42
N GLU A 13 -1.47 -29.58 14.82
CA GLU A 13 -1.66 -28.94 13.51
C GLU A 13 -1.93 -27.43 13.70
N VAL A 14 -1.12 -26.61 13.04
CA VAL A 14 -1.25 -25.15 13.00
C VAL A 14 -1.60 -24.74 11.58
N ALA A 15 -2.69 -23.98 11.45
CA ALA A 15 -3.10 -23.36 10.20
C ALA A 15 -2.80 -21.85 10.23
N ARG A 16 -2.08 -21.35 9.25
CA ARG A 16 -1.80 -19.92 9.06
C ARG A 16 -2.99 -19.24 8.37
N ARG A 17 -3.38 -18.07 8.84
CA ARG A 17 -4.48 -17.32 8.22
C ARG A 17 -4.02 -16.46 7.04
N ASP A 18 -2.76 -16.06 7.01
CA ASP A 18 -2.16 -15.20 5.99
C ASP A 18 -1.83 -15.95 4.69
N THR A 19 -1.35 -17.21 4.78
CA THR A 19 -0.99 -18.06 3.64
C THR A 19 -1.94 -19.21 3.38
N GLN A 20 -2.84 -19.53 4.34
CA GLN A 20 -3.71 -20.69 4.35
C GLN A 20 -2.96 -22.04 4.46
N GLU A 21 -1.66 -22.00 4.74
CA GLU A 21 -0.88 -23.21 4.96
C GLU A 21 -1.21 -23.89 6.28
N LYS A 22 -1.13 -25.23 6.26
CA LYS A 22 -1.21 -26.08 7.45
C LYS A 22 0.10 -26.81 7.65
N LYS A 23 0.59 -26.83 8.88
CA LYS A 23 1.84 -27.51 9.24
C LYS A 23 1.74 -28.11 10.64
N SER A 24 2.30 -29.31 10.81
CA SER A 24 2.45 -29.94 12.13
C SER A 24 3.68 -29.40 12.84
N TYR A 25 3.53 -29.09 14.12
CA TYR A 25 4.59 -28.64 15.02
C TYR A 25 4.70 -29.63 16.19
N SER A 26 5.94 -29.94 16.62
CA SER A 26 6.17 -30.66 17.85
C SER A 26 5.60 -29.92 19.05
N LEU A 27 5.13 -30.64 20.07
CA LEU A 27 4.80 -30.08 21.37
C LEU A 27 6.04 -29.53 22.08
N ASP A 28 7.22 -30.14 21.83
CA ASP A 28 8.48 -29.62 22.38
C ASP A 28 8.84 -28.33 21.68
N GLY A 29 9.04 -27.25 22.49
CA GLY A 29 9.36 -25.92 21.99
C GLY A 29 8.19 -25.23 21.25
N LEU A 30 6.97 -25.71 21.39
CA LEU A 30 5.80 -25.19 20.69
C LEU A 30 5.59 -23.70 20.95
N ALA A 31 5.75 -23.24 22.20
CA ALA A 31 5.57 -21.84 22.56
C ALA A 31 6.49 -20.92 21.76
N ASP A 32 7.77 -21.23 21.70
CA ASP A 32 8.77 -20.43 20.95
C ASP A 32 8.47 -20.45 19.43
N ASN A 33 8.10 -21.63 18.91
CA ASN A 33 7.70 -21.78 17.51
C ASN A 33 6.46 -20.92 17.18
N ILE A 34 5.48 -20.85 18.08
CA ILE A 34 4.29 -20.02 17.86
C ILE A 34 4.63 -18.52 17.93
N VAL A 35 5.49 -18.10 18.85
CA VAL A 35 5.96 -16.68 18.90
C VAL A 35 6.65 -16.32 17.58
N ALA A 36 7.62 -17.11 17.14
CA ALA A 36 8.30 -16.89 15.87
C ALA A 36 7.33 -16.89 14.67
N LEU A 37 6.32 -17.77 14.68
CA LEU A 37 5.29 -17.81 13.65
C LEU A 37 4.44 -16.54 13.63
N LEU A 38 4.08 -15.99 14.79
CA LEU A 38 3.31 -14.74 14.88
C LEU A 38 4.09 -13.55 14.33
N ASP A 39 5.38 -13.46 14.63
CA ASP A 39 6.27 -12.44 14.07
C ASP A 39 6.38 -12.54 12.54
N ASP A 40 6.52 -13.77 12.03
CA ASP A 40 6.55 -14.02 10.59
C ASP A 40 5.21 -13.66 9.90
N ILE A 41 4.08 -13.99 10.51
CA ILE A 41 2.76 -13.59 10.02
C ILE A 41 2.64 -12.05 9.97
N GLN A 42 3.06 -11.37 11.03
CA GLN A 42 3.02 -9.90 11.09
C GLN A 42 3.87 -9.29 9.95
N LYS A 43 5.08 -9.80 9.75
CA LYS A 43 5.96 -9.37 8.67
C LYS A 43 5.35 -9.60 7.30
N ASN A 44 4.81 -10.79 7.05
CA ASN A 44 4.18 -11.14 5.78
C ASN A 44 2.96 -10.24 5.46
N LEU A 45 2.11 -9.97 6.46
CA LEU A 45 0.98 -9.06 6.30
C LEU A 45 1.43 -7.64 5.99
N PHE A 46 2.48 -7.16 6.66
CA PHE A 46 3.06 -5.84 6.41
C PHE A 46 3.64 -5.75 4.99
N GLU A 47 4.45 -6.73 4.58
CA GLU A 47 5.06 -6.76 3.24
C GLU A 47 3.99 -6.82 2.14
N LYS A 48 2.94 -7.60 2.35
CA LYS A 48 1.79 -7.69 1.43
C LYS A 48 1.05 -6.36 1.30
N ALA A 49 0.81 -5.67 2.42
CA ALA A 49 0.18 -4.35 2.42
C ALA A 49 1.08 -3.29 1.76
N MET A 50 2.39 -3.32 2.04
CA MET A 50 3.38 -2.43 1.42
C MET A 50 3.44 -2.64 -0.09
N LYS A 51 3.48 -3.90 -0.53
CA LYS A 51 3.46 -4.22 -1.96
C LYS A 51 2.20 -3.69 -2.62
N MET A 52 1.04 -3.95 -2.06
CA MET A 52 -0.25 -3.47 -2.59
C MET A 52 -0.26 -1.95 -2.69
N ARG A 53 0.19 -1.23 -1.65
CA ARG A 53 0.31 0.23 -1.66
C ARG A 53 1.23 0.70 -2.79
N ASN A 54 2.42 0.13 -2.90
CA ASN A 54 3.42 0.55 -3.88
C ASN A 54 2.96 0.27 -5.32
N ASP A 55 2.36 -0.88 -5.56
CA ASP A 55 1.79 -1.26 -6.87
C ASP A 55 0.60 -0.35 -7.27
N SER A 56 -0.07 0.26 -6.28
CA SER A 56 -1.20 1.17 -6.50
C SER A 56 -0.77 2.62 -6.76
N ILE A 57 0.51 2.98 -6.57
CA ILE A 57 1.02 4.32 -6.84
C ILE A 57 1.56 4.41 -8.27
N LYS A 58 0.97 5.29 -9.07
CA LYS A 58 1.29 5.48 -10.49
C LYS A 58 1.83 6.89 -10.72
N LYS A 59 2.95 7.04 -11.43
CA LYS A 59 3.47 8.35 -11.82
C LYS A 59 2.72 8.87 -13.02
N VAL A 60 2.40 10.18 -13.02
CA VAL A 60 1.84 10.92 -14.15
C VAL A 60 2.46 12.31 -14.20
N ASP A 61 2.66 12.82 -15.41
CA ASP A 61 3.27 14.15 -15.65
C ASP A 61 2.33 15.07 -16.43
N SER A 62 1.25 14.53 -17.01
CA SER A 62 0.25 15.26 -17.77
C SER A 62 -1.12 15.22 -17.08
N TYR A 63 -1.83 16.35 -17.09
CA TYR A 63 -3.17 16.46 -16.52
C TYR A 63 -4.21 15.62 -17.27
N ASP A 64 -4.08 15.55 -18.59
CA ASP A 64 -5.00 14.73 -19.40
C ASP A 64 -4.77 13.23 -19.20
N GLU A 65 -3.50 12.81 -19.08
CA GLU A 65 -3.18 11.43 -18.69
C GLU A 65 -3.71 11.11 -17.31
N PHE A 66 -3.52 12.00 -16.35
CA PHE A 66 -4.06 11.84 -14.99
C PHE A 66 -5.57 11.62 -14.99
N LYS A 67 -6.34 12.49 -15.67
CA LYS A 67 -7.81 12.38 -15.75
C LYS A 67 -8.23 11.04 -16.35
N LYS A 68 -7.64 10.68 -17.48
CA LYS A 68 -7.95 9.43 -18.18
C LYS A 68 -7.67 8.19 -17.33
N ARG A 69 -6.51 8.13 -16.70
CA ARG A 69 -6.10 6.98 -15.88
C ARG A 69 -6.85 6.93 -14.55
N LEU A 70 -7.20 8.08 -13.96
CA LEU A 70 -8.00 8.14 -12.75
C LEU A 70 -9.36 7.47 -12.93
N GLU A 71 -10.01 7.66 -14.09
CA GLU A 71 -11.30 7.05 -14.40
C GLU A 71 -11.19 5.56 -14.73
N SER A 72 -10.15 5.15 -15.45
CA SER A 72 -10.02 3.77 -15.92
C SER A 72 -9.36 2.83 -14.93
N GLU A 73 -8.42 3.30 -14.11
CA GLU A 73 -7.58 2.45 -13.27
C GLU A 73 -7.78 2.71 -11.76
N GLY A 74 -8.17 3.93 -11.38
CA GLY A 74 -8.20 4.34 -9.98
C GLY A 74 -6.84 4.27 -9.29
N GLY A 75 -6.84 4.28 -7.94
CA GLY A 75 -5.63 4.18 -7.13
C GLY A 75 -5.02 5.55 -6.78
N PHE A 76 -3.71 5.56 -6.52
CA PHE A 76 -2.96 6.75 -6.16
C PHE A 76 -2.10 7.23 -7.34
N PHE A 77 -2.10 8.55 -7.57
CA PHE A 77 -1.28 9.16 -8.60
C PHE A 77 -0.23 10.07 -7.97
N SER A 78 1.02 9.86 -8.34
CA SER A 78 2.16 10.67 -7.96
C SER A 78 2.41 11.69 -9.07
N ALA A 79 2.13 12.97 -8.79
CA ALA A 79 2.23 14.05 -9.76
C ALA A 79 2.85 15.31 -9.17
N HIS A 80 3.46 16.13 -10.01
CA HIS A 80 3.96 17.44 -9.63
C HIS A 80 2.81 18.45 -9.44
N TRP A 81 2.89 19.23 -8.36
CA TRP A 81 1.94 20.25 -7.98
C TRP A 81 2.68 21.54 -7.61
N ASP A 82 2.12 22.70 -7.97
CA ASP A 82 2.73 24.01 -7.74
C ASP A 82 2.55 24.58 -6.32
N GLY A 83 1.89 23.84 -5.44
CA GLY A 83 1.71 24.22 -4.05
C GLY A 83 0.56 25.22 -3.81
N THR A 84 -0.25 25.53 -4.83
CA THR A 84 -1.31 26.52 -4.71
C THR A 84 -2.67 25.90 -4.42
N LYS A 85 -3.48 26.61 -3.63
CA LYS A 85 -4.84 26.20 -3.30
C LYS A 85 -5.76 26.19 -4.53
N GLU A 86 -5.56 27.13 -5.42
CA GLU A 86 -6.32 27.27 -6.66
C GLU A 86 -6.17 26.02 -7.54
N THR A 87 -4.95 25.51 -7.69
CA THR A 87 -4.68 24.29 -8.45
C THR A 87 -5.27 23.06 -7.76
N GLU A 88 -5.23 22.99 -6.43
CA GLU A 88 -5.88 21.91 -5.66
C GLU A 88 -7.40 21.90 -5.86
N GLU A 89 -8.03 23.07 -5.76
CA GLU A 89 -9.48 23.23 -5.98
C GLU A 89 -9.88 22.88 -7.42
N GLN A 90 -9.05 23.23 -8.40
CA GLN A 90 -9.27 22.87 -9.80
C GLN A 90 -9.24 21.33 -9.98
N ILE A 91 -8.22 20.65 -9.48
CA ILE A 91 -8.13 19.18 -9.52
C ILE A 91 -9.38 18.55 -8.91
N LYS A 92 -9.79 19.02 -7.74
CA LYS A 92 -10.98 18.52 -7.03
C LYS A 92 -12.28 18.76 -7.82
N THR A 93 -12.42 19.91 -8.42
CA THR A 93 -13.61 20.28 -9.20
C THR A 93 -13.74 19.43 -10.45
N ASP A 94 -12.64 19.27 -11.18
CA ASP A 94 -12.61 18.59 -12.47
C ASP A 94 -12.72 17.07 -12.32
N THR A 95 -12.15 16.48 -11.26
CA THR A 95 -11.91 15.04 -11.18
C THR A 95 -12.51 14.35 -9.95
N LYS A 96 -12.95 15.11 -8.96
CA LYS A 96 -13.33 14.64 -7.62
C LYS A 96 -12.15 14.01 -6.84
N ALA A 97 -10.94 14.04 -7.39
CA ALA A 97 -9.73 13.64 -6.68
C ALA A 97 -9.22 14.78 -5.80
N THR A 98 -8.51 14.43 -4.74
CA THR A 98 -7.88 15.40 -3.83
C THR A 98 -6.42 15.04 -3.59
N ILE A 99 -5.60 16.03 -3.28
CA ILE A 99 -4.25 15.80 -2.79
C ILE A 99 -4.36 15.14 -1.42
N ARG A 100 -3.73 13.98 -1.25
CA ARG A 100 -3.78 13.18 -0.02
C ARG A 100 -2.68 13.53 0.93
N CYS A 101 -1.47 13.60 0.42
CA CYS A 101 -0.30 13.94 1.21
C CYS A 101 0.90 14.30 0.33
N ILE A 102 1.87 14.94 0.96
CA ILE A 102 3.26 14.95 0.53
C ILE A 102 3.92 13.81 1.32
N PRO A 103 4.44 12.74 0.67
CA PRO A 103 5.11 11.66 1.39
C PRO A 103 6.26 12.20 2.25
N LEU A 104 6.42 11.67 3.47
CA LEU A 104 7.47 12.12 4.39
C LEU A 104 8.88 11.79 3.87
N ASP A 105 8.99 10.73 3.08
CA ASP A 105 10.20 10.26 2.41
C ASP A 105 10.35 10.79 0.98
N ALA A 106 9.52 11.78 0.59
CA ALA A 106 9.59 12.38 -0.73
C ALA A 106 10.93 13.10 -0.93
N VAL A 107 11.69 12.65 -1.91
CA VAL A 107 12.92 13.31 -2.36
C VAL A 107 12.53 14.57 -3.17
N GLU A 108 13.34 15.63 -3.07
CA GLU A 108 13.17 16.79 -3.95
C GLU A 108 13.46 16.34 -5.39
N GLU A 109 12.47 16.53 -6.23
CA GLU A 109 12.50 16.23 -7.67
C GLU A 109 12.02 17.48 -8.40
N ALA A 110 12.91 18.11 -9.17
CA ALA A 110 12.54 19.24 -9.99
C ALA A 110 11.63 18.79 -11.12
N GLY A 111 10.50 19.45 -11.28
CA GLY A 111 9.53 19.15 -12.34
C GLY A 111 8.56 20.32 -12.56
N THR A 112 7.49 20.05 -13.27
CA THR A 112 6.46 21.04 -13.60
C THR A 112 5.09 20.55 -13.14
N CYS A 113 4.30 21.44 -12.53
CA CYS A 113 2.94 21.15 -12.14
C CYS A 113 2.14 20.64 -13.35
N MET A 114 1.52 19.49 -13.19
CA MET A 114 0.77 18.85 -14.28
C MET A 114 -0.42 19.68 -14.79
N VAL A 115 -0.94 20.61 -13.97
CA VAL A 115 -2.08 21.47 -14.30
C VAL A 115 -1.63 22.80 -14.92
N THR A 116 -0.70 23.51 -14.24
CA THR A 116 -0.33 24.90 -14.58
C THR A 116 0.95 25.01 -15.38
N GLY A 117 1.77 23.94 -15.45
CA GLY A 117 3.11 23.99 -16.03
C GLY A 117 4.14 24.79 -15.22
N LYS A 118 3.77 25.35 -14.06
CA LYS A 118 4.69 26.08 -13.19
C LYS A 118 5.72 25.14 -12.54
N PRO A 119 6.91 25.65 -12.19
CA PRO A 119 7.91 24.84 -11.49
C PRO A 119 7.38 24.20 -10.21
N SER A 120 7.76 22.96 -9.97
CA SER A 120 7.45 22.21 -8.77
C SER A 120 8.71 21.51 -8.25
N LYS A 121 8.86 21.44 -6.93
CA LYS A 121 10.05 20.84 -6.29
C LYS A 121 9.85 19.39 -5.86
N ARG A 122 8.62 18.90 -5.90
CA ARG A 122 8.29 17.54 -5.43
C ARG A 122 6.96 17.07 -5.96
N ARG A 123 6.77 15.76 -5.92
CA ARG A 123 5.49 15.14 -6.23
C ARG A 123 4.62 15.03 -4.98
N VAL A 124 3.33 15.02 -5.19
CA VAL A 124 2.31 14.76 -4.17
C VAL A 124 1.50 13.52 -4.58
N LEU A 125 0.84 12.90 -3.63
CA LEU A 125 -0.11 11.81 -3.91
C LEU A 125 -1.52 12.36 -4.04
N ILE A 126 -2.18 11.99 -5.12
CA ILE A 126 -3.54 12.41 -5.47
C ILE A 126 -4.39 11.15 -5.66
N ALA A 127 -5.59 11.14 -5.11
CA ALA A 127 -6.52 10.04 -5.29
C ALA A 127 -7.97 10.48 -5.16
N LYS A 128 -8.87 9.75 -5.81
CA LYS A 128 -10.30 9.86 -5.61
C LYS A 128 -10.72 9.04 -4.39
N ALA A 129 -11.62 9.56 -3.57
CA ALA A 129 -12.02 8.86 -2.34
C ALA A 129 -12.99 7.73 -2.60
N TYR A 130 -13.93 7.92 -3.48
CA TYR A 130 -14.99 6.97 -3.86
C TYR A 130 -15.53 7.32 -5.24
#